data_f0d1d086ed8ee3debf7ea811854c499f
#
_entry.id   f0d1d086ed8ee3debf7ea811854c499f
#
_cell.length_a   1.000
_cell.length_b   1.000
_cell.length_c   1.000
_cell.angle_alpha   90.00
_cell.angle_beta   90.00
_cell.angle_gamma   90.00
#
_symmetry.space_group_name_H-M   'P 1'
#
loop_
_entity.id
_entity.type
_entity.pdbx_description
1 polymer ?
#
loop_
_entity_poly.entity_id
_entity_poly.type
_entity_poly.pdbx_seq_one_letter_code
_entity_poly.pdbx_strand_id
1 'polypeptide(L)'
;MTVTSSEPASRKVLLADIGGTNARFGLLAGGTVSMISHMAVGDHGTFREALEKYLGQLPEPRGVRAALLAVAGTVRDGRCALTNTSWVIDAAELRAQSGFSTVSLINDFEAVAWALSRLSPDQVLRIGGRQPVQGAPLAALGPGTGLGMAAFIPHPSRPIVLSSEGGHATMAGNSPREDAVIAHLRQRFGHVSAERVLSGDGLENLHETLAALDHLALPRRRAAEITRAAIDGTCPTSRAALDMFCAMLGTVAGNLALTLGATGGIFIAGGILRRMPDYLAGSQFRARFEDKGRFRDYLEPIPAYLILEEDVAFVGLRALAEVDGIG
;
A
#
# COMPACT_ATOMS: atom_id res chain seq x y z
N MET A 1 -31.94 20.16 40.67
CA MET A 1 -30.84 19.21 40.52
C MET A 1 -30.62 19.01 39.03
N THR A 2 -29.68 19.73 38.48
CA THR A 2 -29.30 19.62 37.07
C THR A 2 -28.37 18.43 36.93
N VAL A 3 -28.83 17.36 36.30
CA VAL A 3 -28.00 16.21 35.95
C VAL A 3 -27.14 16.66 34.77
N THR A 4 -25.90 17.00 35.06
CA THR A 4 -24.85 17.14 34.03
C THR A 4 -24.59 15.76 33.44
N SER A 5 -25.13 15.50 32.25
CA SER A 5 -24.70 14.37 31.42
C SER A 5 -23.22 14.60 31.07
N SER A 6 -22.33 13.89 31.77
CA SER A 6 -20.96 13.76 31.34
C SER A 6 -20.99 13.04 29.99
N GLU A 7 -20.66 13.75 28.88
CA GLU A 7 -20.33 13.10 27.63
C GLU A 7 -19.28 12.01 27.92
N PRO A 8 -19.46 10.80 27.39
CA PRO A 8 -18.44 9.77 27.56
C PRO A 8 -17.13 10.31 26.98
N ALA A 9 -16.10 10.39 27.83
CA ALA A 9 -14.77 10.82 27.42
C ALA A 9 -14.39 10.05 26.14
N SER A 10 -14.17 10.76 25.04
CA SER A 10 -13.87 10.15 23.73
C SER A 10 -12.67 9.21 23.93
N ARG A 11 -12.85 7.95 23.57
CA ARG A 11 -11.79 6.94 23.70
C ARG A 11 -10.63 7.34 22.81
N LYS A 12 -9.44 7.45 23.39
CA LYS A 12 -8.21 7.73 22.64
C LYS A 12 -7.61 6.41 22.13
N VAL A 13 -7.37 6.32 20.83
CA VAL A 13 -6.80 5.14 20.16
C VAL A 13 -5.47 5.52 19.54
N LEU A 14 -4.43 4.77 19.84
CA LEU A 14 -3.17 4.83 19.12
C LEU A 14 -3.34 4.20 17.74
N LEU A 15 -3.00 4.93 16.71
CA LEU A 15 -2.84 4.40 15.35
C LEU A 15 -1.36 4.35 15.00
N ALA A 16 -0.92 3.29 14.34
CA ALA A 16 0.44 3.24 13.82
C ALA A 16 0.50 2.53 12.47
N ASP A 17 1.37 3.04 11.58
CA ASP A 17 1.72 2.46 10.30
C ASP A 17 3.22 2.17 10.31
N ILE A 18 3.58 0.88 10.34
CA ILE A 18 4.92 0.40 10.61
C ILE A 18 5.47 -0.30 9.37
N GLY A 19 6.31 0.41 8.63
CA GLY A 19 7.09 -0.14 7.53
C GLY A 19 8.48 -0.60 7.96
N GLY A 20 9.25 -1.15 7.02
CA GLY A 20 10.62 -1.59 7.28
C GLY A 20 11.64 -0.46 7.49
N THR A 21 11.33 0.76 7.06
CA THR A 21 12.23 1.93 7.13
C THR A 21 11.65 3.05 7.98
N ASN A 22 10.36 3.24 7.96
CA ASN A 22 9.65 4.30 8.65
C ASN A 22 8.53 3.73 9.51
N ALA A 23 8.34 4.31 10.68
CA ALA A 23 7.20 4.09 11.57
C ALA A 23 6.46 5.41 11.73
N ARG A 24 5.15 5.38 11.56
CA ARG A 24 4.27 6.53 11.75
C ARG A 24 3.32 6.24 12.89
N PHE A 25 3.14 7.21 13.76
CA PHE A 25 2.22 7.12 14.88
C PHE A 25 1.23 8.27 14.81
N GLY A 26 0.01 8.05 15.26
CA GLY A 26 -1.03 9.07 15.34
C GLY A 26 -2.00 8.77 16.48
N LEU A 27 -2.71 9.78 16.96
CA LEU A 27 -3.72 9.67 17.99
C LEU A 27 -5.10 9.91 17.39
N LEU A 28 -5.98 8.92 17.45
CA LEU A 28 -7.39 9.06 17.11
C LEU A 28 -8.16 9.44 18.38
N ALA A 29 -8.87 10.56 18.32
CA ALA A 29 -9.77 11.01 19.38
C ALA A 29 -10.94 11.78 18.74
N GLY A 30 -12.18 11.45 19.14
CA GLY A 30 -13.37 12.11 18.60
C GLY A 30 -13.48 12.05 17.07
N GLY A 31 -13.09 10.93 16.46
CA GLY A 31 -13.11 10.73 15.01
C GLY A 31 -12.02 11.45 14.22
N THR A 32 -11.11 12.17 14.88
CA THR A 32 -10.03 12.93 14.25
C THR A 32 -8.67 12.33 14.58
N VAL A 33 -7.82 12.13 13.55
CA VAL A 33 -6.44 11.74 13.73
C VAL A 33 -5.57 12.98 13.88
N SER A 34 -4.77 13.00 14.92
CA SER A 34 -3.90 14.13 15.27
C SER A 34 -2.56 13.64 15.81
N MET A 35 -1.64 14.57 16.12
CA MET A 35 -0.33 14.28 16.69
C MET A 35 0.46 13.26 15.89
N ILE A 36 0.39 13.34 14.56
CA ILE A 36 1.12 12.43 13.67
C ILE A 36 2.62 12.69 13.83
N SER A 37 3.36 11.61 14.08
CA SER A 37 4.83 11.60 14.21
C SER A 37 5.42 10.56 13.29
N HIS A 38 6.47 10.95 12.55
CA HIS A 38 7.21 10.09 11.64
C HIS A 38 8.57 9.80 12.28
N MET A 39 8.94 8.53 12.38
CA MET A 39 10.20 8.07 12.98
C MET A 39 10.91 7.12 12.02
N ALA A 40 12.23 7.25 11.89
CA ALA A 40 13.01 6.25 11.18
C ALA A 40 13.16 4.99 12.06
N VAL A 41 12.87 3.83 11.49
CA VAL A 41 12.98 2.54 12.21
C VAL A 41 14.41 2.30 12.69
N GLY A 42 15.41 2.69 11.88
CA GLY A 42 16.83 2.55 12.21
C GLY A 42 17.31 3.36 13.42
N ASP A 43 16.54 4.37 13.87
CA ASP A 43 16.87 5.19 15.03
C ASP A 43 16.47 4.53 16.36
N HIS A 44 15.80 3.38 16.32
CA HIS A 44 15.27 2.68 17.49
C HIS A 44 15.60 1.19 17.44
N GLY A 45 16.12 0.64 18.53
CA GLY A 45 16.47 -0.77 18.62
C GLY A 45 15.25 -1.71 18.58
N THR A 46 14.10 -1.24 19.08
CA THR A 46 12.85 -2.00 19.15
C THR A 46 11.64 -1.14 18.82
N PHE A 47 10.55 -1.77 18.40
CA PHE A 47 9.26 -1.11 18.26
C PHE A 47 8.80 -0.44 19.56
N ARG A 48 9.07 -1.09 20.68
CA ARG A 48 8.70 -0.58 22.00
C ARG A 48 9.38 0.76 22.31
N GLU A 49 10.66 0.92 22.03
CA GLU A 49 11.36 2.19 22.22
C GLU A 49 10.72 3.33 21.41
N ALA A 50 10.37 3.06 20.14
CA ALA A 50 9.70 4.04 19.31
C ALA A 50 8.31 4.38 19.84
N LEU A 51 7.54 3.38 20.30
CA LEU A 51 6.22 3.55 20.90
C LEU A 51 6.31 4.38 22.20
N GLU A 52 7.20 4.04 23.12
CA GLU A 52 7.40 4.76 24.39
C GLU A 52 7.80 6.23 24.15
N LYS A 53 8.66 6.47 23.17
CA LYS A 53 9.02 7.82 22.75
C LYS A 53 7.82 8.61 22.23
N TYR A 54 6.98 7.99 21.39
CA TYR A 54 5.75 8.63 20.92
C TYR A 54 4.77 8.92 22.06
N LEU A 55 4.49 7.93 22.90
CA LEU A 55 3.59 8.10 24.04
C LEU A 55 4.05 9.19 25.00
N GLY A 56 5.37 9.33 25.20
CA GLY A 56 5.97 10.38 26.03
C GLY A 56 5.76 11.80 25.48
N GLN A 57 5.41 11.96 24.19
CA GLN A 57 5.09 13.24 23.59
C GLN A 57 3.62 13.65 23.75
N LEU A 58 2.76 12.69 24.15
CA LEU A 58 1.33 12.95 24.33
C LEU A 58 1.06 13.70 25.64
N PRO A 59 0.14 14.69 25.67
CA PRO A 59 -0.22 15.39 26.91
C PRO A 59 -0.80 14.46 27.97
N GLU A 60 -1.55 13.44 27.55
CA GLU A 60 -2.23 12.48 28.44
C GLU A 60 -2.03 11.03 27.94
N PRO A 61 -0.84 10.46 28.05
CA PRO A 61 -0.58 9.12 27.50
C PRO A 61 -1.41 8.02 28.18
N ARG A 62 -1.74 8.19 29.46
CA ARG A 62 -2.58 7.23 30.21
C ARG A 62 -4.04 7.16 29.74
N GLY A 63 -4.49 8.12 28.95
CA GLY A 63 -5.83 8.12 28.35
C GLY A 63 -5.96 7.20 27.13
N VAL A 64 -4.85 6.76 26.54
CA VAL A 64 -4.82 5.88 25.38
C VAL A 64 -5.02 4.44 25.85
N ARG A 65 -6.12 3.82 25.46
CA ARG A 65 -6.52 2.49 25.94
C ARG A 65 -6.55 1.43 24.84
N ALA A 66 -6.51 1.81 23.60
CA ALA A 66 -6.50 0.90 22.45
C ALA A 66 -5.39 1.28 21.48
N ALA A 67 -4.89 0.29 20.73
CA ALA A 67 -3.92 0.47 19.66
C ALA A 67 -4.32 -0.33 18.43
N LEU A 68 -4.33 0.31 17.26
CA LEU A 68 -4.49 -0.31 15.94
C LEU A 68 -3.20 -0.09 15.15
N LEU A 69 -2.54 -1.17 14.77
CA LEU A 69 -1.23 -1.15 14.15
C LEU A 69 -1.31 -1.80 12.77
N ALA A 70 -1.05 -1.04 11.71
CA ALA A 70 -0.78 -1.55 10.38
C ALA A 70 0.71 -1.88 10.27
N VAL A 71 1.05 -3.08 9.83
CA VAL A 71 2.44 -3.56 9.81
C VAL A 71 2.80 -4.13 8.43
N ALA A 72 3.96 -3.73 7.90
CA ALA A 72 4.49 -4.24 6.63
C ALA A 72 5.03 -5.65 6.81
N GLY A 73 4.15 -6.64 6.83
CA GLY A 73 4.47 -8.04 6.98
C GLY A 73 3.25 -8.91 7.23
N THR A 74 3.47 -10.22 7.26
CA THR A 74 2.40 -11.18 7.52
C THR A 74 2.08 -11.21 9.01
N VAL A 75 0.83 -10.91 9.36
CA VAL A 75 0.32 -11.03 10.73
C VAL A 75 -0.20 -12.44 10.96
N ARG A 76 0.32 -13.13 11.98
CA ARG A 76 -0.14 -14.46 12.41
C ARG A 76 -0.33 -14.46 13.92
N ASP A 77 -1.51 -14.84 14.37
CA ASP A 77 -1.85 -14.94 15.80
C ASP A 77 -1.54 -13.65 16.59
N GLY A 78 -1.78 -12.48 15.97
CA GLY A 78 -1.51 -11.18 16.57
C GLY A 78 -0.02 -10.83 16.67
N ARG A 79 0.85 -11.47 15.90
CA ARG A 79 2.29 -11.24 15.87
C ARG A 79 2.78 -11.00 14.45
N CYS A 80 3.74 -10.07 14.31
CA CYS A 80 4.44 -9.80 13.05
C CYS A 80 5.93 -9.61 13.32
N ALA A 81 6.79 -10.30 12.55
CA ALA A 81 8.21 -10.00 12.43
C ALA A 81 8.41 -9.21 11.13
N LEU A 82 8.94 -8.00 11.22
CA LEU A 82 9.17 -7.16 10.05
C LEU A 82 10.36 -7.70 9.23
N THR A 83 10.23 -7.71 7.91
CA THR A 83 11.19 -8.36 7.03
C THR A 83 12.56 -7.67 6.99
N ASN A 84 12.60 -6.34 7.11
CA ASN A 84 13.82 -5.54 6.89
C ASN A 84 14.36 -4.89 8.18
N THR A 85 13.94 -5.36 9.34
CA THR A 85 14.39 -4.88 10.64
C THR A 85 14.29 -6.02 11.67
N SER A 86 14.95 -5.87 12.80
CA SER A 86 14.84 -6.81 13.94
C SER A 86 13.55 -6.64 14.74
N TRP A 87 12.67 -5.72 14.37
CA TRP A 87 11.45 -5.47 15.11
C TRP A 87 10.47 -6.63 15.01
N VAL A 88 10.04 -7.09 16.17
CA VAL A 88 8.93 -8.02 16.33
C VAL A 88 7.84 -7.30 17.10
N ILE A 89 6.61 -7.34 16.58
CA ILE A 89 5.45 -6.71 17.20
C ILE A 89 4.50 -7.82 17.61
N ASP A 90 4.17 -7.88 18.90
CA ASP A 90 3.29 -8.88 19.48
C ASP A 90 2.18 -8.18 20.26
N ALA A 91 0.94 -8.38 19.85
CA ALA A 91 -0.24 -7.73 20.44
C ALA A 91 -0.46 -8.13 21.91
N ALA A 92 -0.15 -9.37 22.29
CA ALA A 92 -0.32 -9.84 23.65
C ALA A 92 0.73 -9.22 24.57
N GLU A 93 1.97 -9.15 24.10
CA GLU A 93 3.08 -8.51 24.84
C GLU A 93 2.80 -7.00 25.00
N LEU A 94 2.38 -6.31 23.95
CA LEU A 94 2.03 -4.88 24.01
C LEU A 94 0.90 -4.62 25.01
N ARG A 95 -0.15 -5.45 25.04
CA ARG A 95 -1.23 -5.32 26.04
C ARG A 95 -0.68 -5.46 27.46
N ALA A 96 0.16 -6.45 27.71
CA ALA A 96 0.71 -6.72 29.02
C ALA A 96 1.62 -5.59 29.55
N GLN A 97 2.38 -4.96 28.65
CA GLN A 97 3.44 -4.02 29.02
C GLN A 97 3.04 -2.54 28.91
N SER A 98 2.12 -2.19 28.00
CA SER A 98 1.77 -0.78 27.71
C SER A 98 0.44 -0.32 28.31
N GLY A 99 -0.29 -1.20 29.01
CA GLY A 99 -1.57 -0.87 29.63
C GLY A 99 -2.73 -0.68 28.66
N PHE A 100 -2.58 -1.08 27.39
CA PHE A 100 -3.68 -1.12 26.44
C PHE A 100 -4.66 -2.24 26.78
N SER A 101 -5.94 -1.94 26.75
CA SER A 101 -6.99 -2.96 26.87
C SER A 101 -7.18 -3.76 25.58
N THR A 102 -6.94 -3.11 24.45
CA THR A 102 -7.09 -3.71 23.12
C THR A 102 -5.89 -3.33 22.26
N VAL A 103 -5.30 -4.32 21.60
CA VAL A 103 -4.26 -4.14 20.57
C VAL A 103 -4.63 -5.03 19.40
N SER A 104 -4.75 -4.44 18.22
CA SER A 104 -4.99 -5.15 16.97
C SER A 104 -3.85 -4.86 15.98
N LEU A 105 -3.31 -5.92 15.41
CA LEU A 105 -2.36 -5.85 14.31
C LEU A 105 -3.06 -6.28 13.02
N ILE A 106 -2.90 -5.47 11.97
CA ILE A 106 -3.34 -5.79 10.61
C ILE A 106 -2.18 -5.59 9.65
N ASN A 107 -2.27 -6.19 8.47
CA ASN A 107 -1.30 -5.92 7.40
C ASN A 107 -1.45 -4.46 6.89
N ASP A 108 -0.36 -3.86 6.40
CA ASP A 108 -0.34 -2.49 5.89
C ASP A 108 -1.30 -2.28 4.70
N PHE A 109 -1.38 -3.25 3.76
CA PHE A 109 -2.35 -3.21 2.66
C PHE A 109 -3.79 -3.49 3.11
N GLU A 110 -4.00 -4.20 4.20
CA GLU A 110 -5.32 -4.29 4.83
C GLU A 110 -5.79 -2.91 5.30
N ALA A 111 -4.91 -2.12 5.92
CA ALA A 111 -5.22 -0.73 6.28
C ALA A 111 -5.54 0.12 5.03
N VAL A 112 -4.76 -0.02 3.94
CA VAL A 112 -5.07 0.65 2.66
C VAL A 112 -6.46 0.25 2.17
N ALA A 113 -6.83 -1.04 2.22
CA ALA A 113 -8.15 -1.49 1.77
C ALA A 113 -9.28 -0.91 2.61
N TRP A 114 -9.13 -0.79 3.93
CA TRP A 114 -10.10 -0.09 4.79
C TRP A 114 -10.30 1.38 4.40
N ALA A 115 -9.26 2.04 3.88
CA ALA A 115 -9.35 3.42 3.44
C ALA A 115 -10.20 3.60 2.17
N LEU A 116 -10.28 2.60 1.27
CA LEU A 116 -10.83 2.76 -0.07
C LEU A 116 -12.25 3.32 -0.11
N SER A 117 -13.08 2.97 0.88
CA SER A 117 -14.45 3.47 1.00
C SER A 117 -14.57 4.87 1.63
N ARG A 118 -13.45 5.45 2.08
CA ARG A 118 -13.39 6.71 2.83
C ARG A 118 -12.57 7.80 2.14
N LEU A 119 -11.89 7.46 1.04
CA LEU A 119 -11.11 8.43 0.28
C LEU A 119 -12.04 9.43 -0.41
N SER A 120 -11.74 10.71 -0.24
CA SER A 120 -12.41 11.81 -0.91
C SER A 120 -11.84 12.05 -2.32
N PRO A 121 -12.56 12.75 -3.20
CA PRO A 121 -12.11 13.00 -4.58
C PRO A 121 -10.77 13.73 -4.70
N ASP A 122 -10.41 14.57 -3.73
CA ASP A 122 -9.14 15.30 -3.66
C ASP A 122 -7.96 14.42 -3.21
N GLN A 123 -8.24 13.28 -2.58
CA GLN A 123 -7.23 12.32 -2.16
C GLN A 123 -6.87 11.29 -3.23
N VAL A 124 -7.48 11.34 -4.40
CA VAL A 124 -7.24 10.40 -5.49
C VAL A 124 -7.15 11.10 -6.85
N LEU A 125 -6.25 10.62 -7.71
CA LEU A 125 -6.21 10.99 -9.13
C LEU A 125 -6.83 9.87 -9.97
N ARG A 126 -7.87 10.17 -10.72
CA ARG A 126 -8.51 9.20 -11.62
C ARG A 126 -7.68 8.98 -12.89
N ILE A 127 -7.40 7.72 -13.19
CA ILE A 127 -6.64 7.29 -14.38
C ILE A 127 -7.55 6.52 -15.36
N GLY A 128 -8.68 7.11 -15.73
CA GLY A 128 -9.63 6.49 -16.66
C GLY A 128 -10.77 5.74 -16.00
N GLY A 129 -11.57 5.06 -16.81
CA GLY A 129 -12.82 4.41 -16.40
C GLY A 129 -13.98 5.40 -16.28
N ARG A 130 -15.13 4.89 -15.86
CA ARG A 130 -16.40 5.64 -15.67
C ARG A 130 -16.68 5.81 -14.17
N GLN A 131 -17.94 6.02 -13.80
CA GLN A 131 -18.33 6.03 -12.39
C GLN A 131 -18.24 4.63 -11.78
N PRO A 132 -17.82 4.52 -10.51
CA PRO A 132 -17.76 3.23 -9.82
C PRO A 132 -19.14 2.61 -9.69
N VAL A 133 -19.22 1.28 -9.75
CA VAL A 133 -20.44 0.56 -9.41
C VAL A 133 -20.57 0.57 -7.88
N GLN A 134 -21.65 1.20 -7.39
CA GLN A 134 -21.89 1.28 -5.95
C GLN A 134 -22.13 -0.09 -5.32
N GLY A 135 -21.54 -0.32 -4.16
CA GLY A 135 -21.66 -1.60 -3.44
C GLY A 135 -20.85 -2.75 -4.05
N ALA A 136 -20.12 -2.52 -5.14
CA ALA A 136 -19.22 -3.50 -5.70
C ALA A 136 -17.88 -3.56 -4.98
N PRO A 137 -17.12 -4.68 -5.08
CA PRO A 137 -15.79 -4.78 -4.53
C PRO A 137 -14.84 -3.70 -5.06
N LEU A 138 -13.98 -3.21 -4.17
CA LEU A 138 -12.85 -2.33 -4.45
C LEU A 138 -11.56 -3.12 -4.23
N ALA A 139 -10.51 -2.83 -4.98
CA ALA A 139 -9.21 -3.43 -4.69
C ALA A 139 -8.08 -2.41 -4.78
N ALA A 140 -7.04 -2.65 -3.99
CA ALA A 140 -5.82 -1.88 -3.99
C ALA A 140 -4.62 -2.76 -4.37
N LEU A 141 -3.69 -2.16 -5.09
CA LEU A 141 -2.34 -2.69 -5.26
C LEU A 141 -1.35 -1.53 -5.18
N GLY A 142 -0.12 -1.81 -4.75
CA GLY A 142 0.83 -0.72 -4.63
C GLY A 142 2.28 -1.16 -4.57
N PRO A 143 3.07 -0.71 -5.55
CA PRO A 143 4.51 -0.91 -5.52
C PRO A 143 5.17 0.02 -4.49
N GLY A 144 5.90 -0.60 -3.59
CA GLY A 144 6.73 0.03 -2.56
C GLY A 144 8.06 -0.70 -2.46
N THR A 145 8.48 -1.11 -1.25
CA THR A 145 9.59 -2.06 -1.04
C THR A 145 9.24 -3.42 -1.67
N GLY A 146 7.96 -3.85 -1.52
CA GLY A 146 7.37 -4.98 -2.21
C GLY A 146 6.19 -4.55 -3.09
N LEU A 147 5.28 -5.50 -3.38
CA LEU A 147 4.03 -5.26 -4.08
C LEU A 147 2.86 -5.76 -3.22
N GLY A 148 2.26 -4.86 -2.46
CA GLY A 148 1.09 -5.19 -1.65
C GLY A 148 -0.20 -5.21 -2.46
N MET A 149 -1.16 -6.04 -2.03
CA MET A 149 -2.49 -6.16 -2.61
C MET A 149 -3.52 -6.47 -1.54
N ALA A 150 -4.68 -5.83 -1.63
CA ALA A 150 -5.83 -6.14 -0.78
C ALA A 150 -7.14 -5.74 -1.47
N ALA A 151 -8.26 -6.23 -0.94
CA ALA A 151 -9.58 -5.86 -1.42
C ALA A 151 -10.52 -5.48 -0.27
N PHE A 152 -11.45 -4.59 -0.57
CA PHE A 152 -12.55 -4.19 0.29
C PHE A 152 -13.86 -4.60 -0.35
N ILE A 153 -14.63 -5.42 0.35
CA ILE A 153 -15.94 -5.91 -0.10
C ILE A 153 -17.02 -5.26 0.77
N PRO A 154 -17.78 -4.29 0.22
CA PRO A 154 -18.90 -3.70 0.95
C PRO A 154 -19.91 -4.77 1.36
N HIS A 155 -20.36 -4.71 2.63
CA HIS A 155 -21.41 -5.58 3.12
C HIS A 155 -22.29 -4.81 4.13
N PRO A 156 -23.62 -4.98 4.12
CA PRO A 156 -24.52 -4.19 4.96
C PRO A 156 -24.27 -4.30 6.48
N SER A 157 -23.91 -5.49 6.98
CA SER A 157 -23.65 -5.68 8.40
C SER A 157 -22.23 -5.25 8.79
N ARG A 158 -21.23 -5.66 8.05
CA ARG A 158 -19.82 -5.33 8.25
C ARG A 158 -19.06 -5.56 6.96
N PRO A 159 -18.29 -4.60 6.46
CA PRO A 159 -17.41 -4.79 5.32
C PRO A 159 -16.38 -5.91 5.59
N ILE A 160 -15.97 -6.58 4.51
CA ILE A 160 -14.94 -7.61 4.56
C ILE A 160 -13.70 -7.07 3.85
N VAL A 161 -12.56 -7.13 4.50
CA VAL A 161 -11.27 -6.86 3.87
C VAL A 161 -10.55 -8.18 3.65
N LEU A 162 -10.04 -8.36 2.42
CA LEU A 162 -9.22 -9.49 2.03
C LEU A 162 -7.77 -9.04 1.91
N SER A 163 -6.94 -9.42 2.87
CA SER A 163 -5.49 -9.35 2.73
C SER A 163 -5.01 -10.39 1.74
N SER A 164 -4.03 -10.04 0.90
CA SER A 164 -3.54 -10.91 -0.17
C SER A 164 -2.03 -10.78 -0.36
N GLU A 165 -1.39 -11.90 -0.64
CA GLU A 165 0.00 -11.97 -1.11
C GLU A 165 0.06 -12.07 -2.65
N GLY A 166 -0.90 -11.46 -3.34
CA GLY A 166 -1.02 -11.48 -4.80
C GLY A 166 0.17 -10.89 -5.54
N GLY A 167 0.98 -10.05 -4.89
CA GLY A 167 2.26 -9.57 -5.43
C GLY A 167 3.26 -10.68 -5.75
N HIS A 168 3.14 -11.82 -5.09
CA HIS A 168 3.98 -13.00 -5.33
C HIS A 168 3.43 -13.94 -6.42
N ALA A 169 2.28 -13.63 -7.03
CA ALA A 169 1.80 -14.38 -8.19
C ALA A 169 2.77 -14.26 -9.38
N THR A 170 2.83 -15.32 -10.20
CA THR A 170 3.72 -15.38 -11.37
C THR A 170 3.44 -14.23 -12.34
N MET A 171 4.47 -13.49 -12.71
CA MET A 171 4.38 -12.45 -13.74
C MET A 171 4.33 -13.07 -15.13
N ALA A 172 3.39 -12.63 -15.94
CA ALA A 172 3.30 -12.97 -17.36
C ALA A 172 3.65 -11.75 -18.22
N GLY A 173 4.40 -11.96 -19.31
CA GLY A 173 4.62 -10.94 -20.33
C GLY A 173 3.39 -10.76 -21.22
N ASN A 174 3.29 -9.58 -21.85
CA ASN A 174 2.27 -9.25 -22.84
C ASN A 174 2.90 -8.67 -24.12
N SER A 175 4.20 -8.86 -24.27
CA SER A 175 4.96 -8.53 -25.47
C SER A 175 6.24 -9.35 -25.53
N PRO A 176 6.82 -9.56 -26.75
CA PRO A 176 8.10 -10.26 -26.87
C PRO A 176 9.24 -9.64 -26.03
N ARG A 177 9.21 -8.32 -25.83
CA ARG A 177 10.21 -7.62 -25.01
C ARG A 177 10.04 -7.94 -23.53
N GLU A 178 8.81 -7.97 -23.04
CA GLU A 178 8.50 -8.37 -21.65
C GLU A 178 8.84 -9.85 -21.42
N ASP A 179 8.55 -10.72 -22.38
CA ASP A 179 8.89 -12.13 -22.29
C ASP A 179 10.40 -12.34 -22.19
N ALA A 180 11.19 -11.59 -22.97
CA ALA A 180 12.66 -11.61 -22.91
C ALA A 180 13.17 -11.14 -21.53
N VAL A 181 12.57 -10.07 -20.96
CA VAL A 181 12.90 -9.58 -19.62
C VAL A 181 12.58 -10.64 -18.57
N ILE A 182 11.39 -11.24 -18.61
CA ILE A 182 10.99 -12.28 -17.66
C ILE A 182 11.89 -13.52 -17.80
N ALA A 183 12.23 -13.92 -19.02
CA ALA A 183 13.14 -15.04 -19.27
C ALA A 183 14.53 -14.79 -18.68
N HIS A 184 15.06 -13.58 -18.82
CA HIS A 184 16.34 -13.18 -18.22
C HIS A 184 16.28 -13.20 -16.69
N LEU A 185 15.25 -12.61 -16.09
CA LEU A 185 15.07 -12.58 -14.64
C LEU A 185 14.87 -13.99 -14.05
N ARG A 186 14.26 -14.91 -14.81
CA ARG A 186 14.07 -16.31 -14.38
C ARG A 186 15.41 -17.02 -14.17
N GLN A 187 16.45 -16.68 -14.93
CA GLN A 187 17.80 -17.24 -14.72
C GLN A 187 18.36 -16.87 -13.34
N ARG A 188 18.02 -15.66 -12.84
CA ARG A 188 18.49 -15.15 -11.54
C ARG A 188 17.61 -15.63 -10.38
N PHE A 189 16.29 -15.62 -10.53
CA PHE A 189 15.34 -15.81 -9.44
C PHE A 189 14.62 -17.16 -9.43
N GLY A 190 14.71 -17.95 -10.50
CA GLY A 190 13.89 -19.13 -10.72
C GLY A 190 12.43 -18.75 -11.00
N HIS A 191 11.70 -18.35 -9.96
CA HIS A 191 10.34 -17.80 -10.05
C HIS A 191 10.38 -16.28 -10.17
N VAL A 192 9.69 -15.73 -11.18
CA VAL A 192 9.52 -14.29 -11.37
C VAL A 192 8.09 -13.91 -10.98
N SER A 193 7.93 -13.37 -9.79
CA SER A 193 6.64 -12.82 -9.33
C SER A 193 6.41 -11.41 -9.90
N ALA A 194 5.15 -10.93 -9.80
CA ALA A 194 4.82 -9.54 -10.13
C ALA A 194 5.69 -8.55 -9.34
N GLU A 195 5.95 -8.81 -8.07
CA GLU A 195 6.82 -7.99 -7.21
C GLU A 195 8.26 -7.87 -7.74
N ARG A 196 8.81 -8.93 -8.41
CA ARG A 196 10.16 -8.90 -8.98
C ARG A 196 10.36 -7.84 -10.05
N VAL A 197 9.26 -7.31 -10.59
CA VAL A 197 9.26 -6.24 -11.61
C VAL A 197 8.46 -5.01 -11.18
N LEU A 198 7.57 -5.13 -10.16
CA LEU A 198 6.68 -4.07 -9.70
C LEU A 198 6.94 -3.69 -8.23
N SER A 199 8.17 -3.35 -7.93
CA SER A 199 8.61 -2.80 -6.64
C SER A 199 9.78 -1.85 -6.88
N GLY A 200 10.35 -1.26 -5.83
CA GLY A 200 11.60 -0.48 -5.96
C GLY A 200 12.71 -1.32 -6.57
N ASP A 201 13.01 -2.47 -5.99
CA ASP A 201 13.98 -3.43 -6.53
C ASP A 201 13.54 -3.96 -7.90
N GLY A 202 12.23 -4.07 -8.14
CA GLY A 202 11.67 -4.47 -9.43
C GLY A 202 11.99 -3.50 -10.55
N LEU A 203 11.91 -2.20 -10.29
CA LEU A 203 12.31 -1.17 -11.25
C LEU A 203 13.83 -1.22 -11.55
N GLU A 204 14.65 -1.48 -10.52
CA GLU A 204 16.10 -1.72 -10.69
C GLU A 204 16.35 -2.97 -11.56
N ASN A 205 15.63 -4.07 -11.29
CA ASN A 205 15.71 -5.31 -12.08
C ASN A 205 15.33 -5.07 -13.55
N LEU A 206 14.27 -4.31 -13.83
CA LEU A 206 13.88 -3.95 -15.19
C LEU A 206 14.99 -3.16 -15.90
N HIS A 207 15.54 -2.14 -15.24
CA HIS A 207 16.60 -1.31 -15.79
C HIS A 207 17.88 -2.13 -16.12
N GLU A 208 18.35 -2.94 -15.16
CA GLU A 208 19.53 -3.79 -15.33
C GLU A 208 19.31 -4.81 -16.47
N THR A 209 18.14 -5.44 -16.51
CA THR A 209 17.80 -6.45 -17.51
C THR A 209 17.71 -5.84 -18.91
N LEU A 210 17.05 -4.68 -19.06
CA LEU A 210 16.96 -4.00 -20.35
C LEU A 210 18.34 -3.59 -20.86
N ALA A 211 19.21 -3.06 -19.98
CA ALA A 211 20.59 -2.74 -20.34
C ALA A 211 21.36 -4.00 -20.82
N ALA A 212 21.21 -5.13 -20.12
CA ALA A 212 21.86 -6.39 -20.49
C ALA A 212 21.37 -6.94 -21.84
N LEU A 213 20.05 -6.92 -22.09
CA LEU A 213 19.45 -7.38 -23.34
C LEU A 213 19.85 -6.51 -24.54
N ASP A 214 20.13 -5.22 -24.31
CA ASP A 214 20.56 -4.26 -25.33
C ASP A 214 22.09 -4.15 -25.41
N HIS A 215 22.83 -4.99 -24.66
CA HIS A 215 24.31 -5.01 -24.61
C HIS A 215 24.91 -3.66 -24.20
N LEU A 216 24.25 -2.91 -23.32
CA LEU A 216 24.67 -1.62 -22.82
C LEU A 216 25.39 -1.76 -21.47
N ALA A 217 26.57 -1.19 -21.36
CA ALA A 217 27.32 -1.10 -20.11
C ALA A 217 26.87 0.17 -19.34
N LEU A 218 25.81 0.04 -18.53
CA LEU A 218 25.29 1.15 -17.72
C LEU A 218 25.63 0.95 -16.23
N PRO A 219 25.86 2.03 -15.48
CA PRO A 219 26.03 1.94 -14.03
C PRO A 219 24.73 1.48 -13.37
N ARG A 220 24.86 0.77 -12.23
CA ARG A 220 23.71 0.46 -11.39
C ARG A 220 23.08 1.76 -10.89
N ARG A 221 21.78 1.78 -10.89
CA ARG A 221 20.97 2.92 -10.39
C ARG A 221 19.91 2.42 -9.44
N ARG A 222 19.64 3.20 -8.40
CA ARG A 222 18.52 2.98 -7.51
C ARG A 222 17.20 3.44 -8.16
N ALA A 223 16.09 2.87 -7.72
CA ALA A 223 14.76 3.16 -8.28
C ALA A 223 14.48 4.67 -8.40
N ALA A 224 14.87 5.48 -7.40
CA ALA A 224 14.70 6.93 -7.43
C ALA A 224 15.53 7.61 -8.54
N GLU A 225 16.74 7.12 -8.80
CA GLU A 225 17.62 7.63 -9.87
C GLU A 225 17.10 7.23 -11.24
N ILE A 226 16.58 6.00 -11.38
CA ILE A 226 15.95 5.51 -12.61
C ILE A 226 14.72 6.36 -12.92
N THR A 227 13.84 6.56 -11.93
CA THR A 227 12.64 7.39 -12.08
C THR A 227 12.99 8.82 -12.51
N ARG A 228 13.96 9.45 -11.85
CA ARG A 228 14.41 10.80 -12.19
C ARG A 228 14.96 10.86 -13.60
N ALA A 229 15.91 9.97 -13.95
CA ALA A 229 16.53 9.95 -15.27
C ALA A 229 15.52 9.64 -16.41
N ALA A 230 14.47 8.85 -16.11
CA ALA A 230 13.37 8.59 -17.03
C ALA A 230 12.51 9.84 -17.29
N ILE A 231 12.14 10.56 -16.23
CA ILE A 231 11.32 11.78 -16.31
C ILE A 231 12.09 12.91 -16.97
N ASP A 232 13.36 13.11 -16.60
CA ASP A 232 14.24 14.15 -17.16
C ASP A 232 14.69 13.84 -18.59
N GLY A 233 14.42 12.62 -19.12
CA GLY A 233 14.81 12.19 -20.46
C GLY A 233 16.31 11.98 -20.62
N THR A 234 17.09 11.92 -19.53
CA THR A 234 18.57 11.82 -19.57
C THR A 234 19.09 10.40 -19.80
N CYS A 235 18.24 9.37 -19.69
CA CYS A 235 18.60 7.98 -19.92
C CYS A 235 17.48 7.19 -20.62
N PRO A 236 17.67 6.82 -21.90
CA PRO A 236 16.65 6.04 -22.64
C PRO A 236 16.30 4.70 -21.98
N THR A 237 17.27 3.99 -21.42
CA THR A 237 17.03 2.71 -20.73
C THR A 237 16.23 2.91 -19.43
N SER A 238 16.47 3.99 -18.68
CA SER A 238 15.66 4.34 -17.51
C SER A 238 14.22 4.65 -17.93
N ARG A 239 14.03 5.35 -19.03
CA ARG A 239 12.71 5.63 -19.59
C ARG A 239 12.00 4.34 -20.00
N ALA A 240 12.68 3.44 -20.73
CA ALA A 240 12.12 2.15 -21.14
C ALA A 240 11.75 1.27 -19.92
N ALA A 241 12.56 1.30 -18.86
CA ALA A 241 12.28 0.55 -17.63
C ALA A 241 11.02 1.10 -16.92
N LEU A 242 10.88 2.42 -16.83
CA LEU A 242 9.71 3.04 -16.19
C LEU A 242 8.43 2.87 -17.02
N ASP A 243 8.53 2.96 -18.35
CA ASP A 243 7.42 2.69 -19.27
C ASP A 243 6.95 1.23 -19.14
N MET A 244 7.87 0.26 -19.11
CA MET A 244 7.55 -1.16 -18.91
C MET A 244 6.95 -1.42 -17.53
N PHE A 245 7.47 -0.79 -16.49
CA PHE A 245 6.92 -0.85 -15.14
C PHE A 245 5.45 -0.41 -15.11
N CYS A 246 5.13 0.73 -15.70
CA CYS A 246 3.75 1.23 -15.76
C CYS A 246 2.84 0.32 -16.60
N ALA A 247 3.33 -0.22 -17.72
CA ALA A 247 2.60 -1.15 -18.55
C ALA A 247 2.29 -2.46 -17.83
N MET A 248 3.28 -3.07 -17.20
CA MET A 248 3.13 -4.30 -16.40
C MET A 248 2.22 -4.07 -15.20
N LEU A 249 2.29 -2.91 -14.54
CA LEU A 249 1.37 -2.55 -13.45
C LEU A 249 -0.09 -2.50 -13.94
N GLY A 250 -0.33 -1.93 -15.13
CA GLY A 250 -1.65 -1.95 -15.75
C GLY A 250 -2.15 -3.36 -16.00
N THR A 251 -1.28 -4.24 -16.48
CA THR A 251 -1.61 -5.66 -16.69
C THR A 251 -2.04 -6.34 -15.39
N VAL A 252 -1.27 -6.16 -14.30
CA VAL A 252 -1.55 -6.76 -12.99
C VAL A 252 -2.79 -6.15 -12.36
N ALA A 253 -3.00 -4.84 -12.47
CA ALA A 253 -4.20 -4.16 -11.99
C ALA A 253 -5.47 -4.67 -12.71
N GLY A 254 -5.41 -4.89 -14.02
CA GLY A 254 -6.51 -5.48 -14.79
C GLY A 254 -6.77 -6.94 -14.41
N ASN A 255 -5.73 -7.73 -14.13
CA ASN A 255 -5.88 -9.10 -13.63
C ASN A 255 -6.56 -9.11 -12.26
N LEU A 256 -6.18 -8.20 -11.36
CA LEU A 256 -6.79 -8.05 -10.04
C LEU A 256 -8.27 -7.68 -10.14
N ALA A 257 -8.62 -6.74 -11.06
CA ALA A 257 -10.00 -6.36 -11.32
C ALA A 257 -10.85 -7.55 -11.80
N LEU A 258 -10.32 -8.37 -12.72
CA LEU A 258 -11.00 -9.58 -13.21
C LEU A 258 -11.16 -10.64 -12.12
N THR A 259 -10.10 -10.88 -11.34
CA THR A 259 -10.07 -11.94 -10.33
C THR A 259 -11.07 -11.68 -9.19
N LEU A 260 -11.21 -10.40 -8.80
CA LEU A 260 -12.05 -10.01 -7.66
C LEU A 260 -13.42 -9.45 -8.07
N GLY A 261 -13.68 -9.27 -9.38
CA GLY A 261 -14.87 -8.56 -9.83
C GLY A 261 -14.94 -7.12 -9.31
N ALA A 262 -13.78 -6.45 -9.20
CA ALA A 262 -13.64 -5.15 -8.52
C ALA A 262 -14.16 -4.00 -9.38
N THR A 263 -15.46 -4.04 -9.71
CA THR A 263 -16.14 -3.02 -10.54
C THR A 263 -16.39 -1.71 -9.77
N GLY A 264 -16.20 -1.70 -8.46
CA GLY A 264 -16.19 -0.49 -7.65
C GLY A 264 -14.94 0.37 -7.86
N GLY A 265 -13.85 -0.22 -8.37
CA GLY A 265 -12.63 0.49 -8.74
C GLY A 265 -11.35 -0.20 -8.27
N ILE A 266 -10.26 0.14 -8.97
CA ILE A 266 -8.89 -0.27 -8.63
C ILE A 266 -8.11 0.95 -8.17
N PHE A 267 -7.44 0.81 -7.03
CA PHE A 267 -6.68 1.89 -6.41
C PHE A 267 -5.20 1.53 -6.38
N ILE A 268 -4.39 2.42 -6.91
CA ILE A 268 -2.94 2.29 -6.93
C ILE A 268 -2.39 3.08 -5.73
N ALA A 269 -1.73 2.37 -4.81
CA ALA A 269 -1.04 2.95 -3.66
C ALA A 269 0.48 2.96 -3.88
N GLY A 270 1.21 3.51 -2.94
CA GLY A 270 2.67 3.43 -2.89
C GLY A 270 3.39 4.72 -3.30
N GLY A 271 4.49 4.98 -2.61
CA GLY A 271 5.22 6.24 -2.71
C GLY A 271 5.94 6.46 -4.05
N ILE A 272 6.21 5.40 -4.81
CA ILE A 272 6.89 5.51 -6.12
C ILE A 272 6.00 6.29 -7.08
N LEU A 273 4.76 5.85 -7.28
CA LEU A 273 3.85 6.41 -8.28
C LEU A 273 3.23 7.73 -7.86
N ARG A 274 3.00 7.93 -6.56
CA ARG A 274 2.50 9.20 -6.03
C ARG A 274 3.41 10.38 -6.35
N ARG A 275 4.71 10.14 -6.52
CA ARG A 275 5.70 11.18 -6.88
C ARG A 275 5.73 11.53 -8.36
N MET A 276 5.00 10.78 -9.20
CA MET A 276 4.95 10.97 -10.65
C MET A 276 3.54 10.73 -11.22
N PRO A 277 2.50 11.42 -10.70
CA PRO A 277 1.12 11.19 -11.07
C PRO A 277 0.86 11.40 -12.57
N ASP A 278 1.41 12.48 -13.15
CA ASP A 278 1.25 12.80 -14.57
C ASP A 278 1.93 11.76 -15.48
N TYR A 279 3.08 11.24 -15.04
CA TYR A 279 3.76 10.17 -15.79
C TYR A 279 2.90 8.90 -15.86
N LEU A 280 2.35 8.48 -14.70
CA LEU A 280 1.47 7.32 -14.65
C LEU A 280 0.21 7.53 -15.50
N ALA A 281 -0.42 8.70 -15.40
CA ALA A 281 -1.62 9.02 -16.17
C ALA A 281 -1.38 9.04 -17.69
N GLY A 282 -0.20 9.49 -18.12
CA GLY A 282 0.22 9.52 -19.53
C GLY A 282 0.86 8.22 -20.04
N SER A 283 1.06 7.22 -19.17
CA SER A 283 1.75 5.96 -19.50
C SER A 283 0.80 4.93 -20.17
N GLN A 284 1.37 3.76 -20.50
CA GLN A 284 0.59 2.62 -21.00
C GLN A 284 -0.21 1.89 -19.91
N PHE A 285 -0.24 2.39 -18.67
CA PHE A 285 -0.96 1.76 -17.56
C PHE A 285 -2.43 1.48 -17.94
N ARG A 286 -3.16 2.50 -18.37
CA ARG A 286 -4.59 2.35 -18.65
C ARG A 286 -4.86 1.45 -19.86
N ALA A 287 -4.12 1.60 -20.93
CA ALA A 287 -4.24 0.75 -22.11
C ALA A 287 -4.02 -0.74 -21.76
N ARG A 288 -3.02 -1.02 -20.94
CA ARG A 288 -2.69 -2.39 -20.50
C ARG A 288 -3.66 -2.95 -19.46
N PHE A 289 -4.27 -2.09 -18.64
CA PHE A 289 -5.36 -2.46 -17.75
C PHE A 289 -6.54 -3.04 -18.53
N GLU A 290 -6.90 -2.39 -19.63
CA GLU A 290 -8.02 -2.77 -20.50
C GLU A 290 -7.70 -3.89 -21.48
N ASP A 291 -6.42 -4.15 -21.76
CA ASP A 291 -5.99 -5.14 -22.75
C ASP A 291 -6.18 -6.57 -22.21
N LYS A 292 -7.42 -7.03 -22.23
CA LYS A 292 -7.89 -8.36 -21.80
C LYS A 292 -8.73 -9.06 -22.86
N GLY A 293 -8.38 -8.84 -24.15
CA GLY A 293 -9.09 -9.46 -25.28
C GLY A 293 -10.60 -9.20 -25.21
N ARG A 294 -11.40 -10.26 -25.24
CA ARG A 294 -12.88 -10.16 -25.21
C ARG A 294 -13.43 -9.52 -23.93
N PHE A 295 -12.64 -9.37 -22.86
CA PHE A 295 -13.04 -8.72 -21.60
C PHE A 295 -12.69 -7.23 -21.56
N ARG A 296 -12.23 -6.64 -22.66
CA ARG A 296 -11.94 -5.21 -22.72
C ARG A 296 -13.14 -4.36 -22.31
N ASP A 297 -14.33 -4.65 -22.86
CA ASP A 297 -15.57 -3.91 -22.57
C ASP A 297 -16.02 -4.05 -21.11
N TYR A 298 -15.60 -5.12 -20.43
CA TYR A 298 -15.81 -5.28 -18.98
C TYR A 298 -14.85 -4.40 -18.17
N LEU A 299 -13.60 -4.25 -18.60
CA LEU A 299 -12.57 -3.48 -17.90
C LEU A 299 -12.66 -1.96 -18.16
N GLU A 300 -13.04 -1.58 -19.39
CA GLU A 300 -13.09 -0.17 -19.83
C GLU A 300 -13.90 0.72 -18.87
N PRO A 301 -15.09 0.36 -18.37
CA PRO A 301 -15.84 1.20 -17.44
C PRO A 301 -15.25 1.21 -16.02
N ILE A 302 -14.44 0.24 -15.61
CA ILE A 302 -13.90 0.16 -14.24
C ILE A 302 -12.95 1.34 -13.99
N PRO A 303 -13.21 2.19 -12.99
CA PRO A 303 -12.30 3.28 -12.68
C PRO A 303 -11.00 2.78 -12.04
N ALA A 304 -9.90 3.39 -12.44
CA ALA A 304 -8.62 3.25 -11.78
C ALA A 304 -8.22 4.58 -11.15
N TYR A 305 -7.67 4.54 -9.94
CA TYR A 305 -7.28 5.71 -9.16
C TYR A 305 -5.86 5.56 -8.64
N LEU A 306 -5.08 6.63 -8.69
CA LEU A 306 -3.86 6.75 -7.90
C LEU A 306 -4.20 7.43 -6.58
N ILE A 307 -3.85 6.82 -5.46
CA ILE A 307 -4.01 7.41 -4.13
C ILE A 307 -2.95 8.50 -3.95
N LEU A 308 -3.39 9.73 -3.70
CA LEU A 308 -2.54 10.89 -3.42
C LEU A 308 -2.32 11.10 -1.93
N GLU A 309 -3.26 10.59 -1.09
CA GLU A 309 -3.15 10.67 0.37
C GLU A 309 -1.86 10.01 0.87
N GLU A 310 -1.09 10.77 1.64
CA GLU A 310 0.21 10.31 2.16
C GLU A 310 0.06 9.31 3.27
N ASP A 311 -0.87 9.60 4.18
CA ASP A 311 -1.11 8.81 5.37
C ASP A 311 -2.36 7.94 5.22
N VAL A 312 -2.53 7.32 4.04
CA VAL A 312 -3.69 6.50 3.69
C VAL A 312 -3.96 5.39 4.70
N ALA A 313 -2.91 4.83 5.32
CA ALA A 313 -3.06 3.83 6.37
C ALA A 313 -3.86 4.37 7.58
N PHE A 314 -3.68 5.65 7.96
CA PHE A 314 -4.46 6.25 9.04
C PHE A 314 -5.93 6.48 8.67
N VAL A 315 -6.21 6.78 7.41
CA VAL A 315 -7.60 6.82 6.91
C VAL A 315 -8.26 5.45 7.11
N GLY A 316 -7.56 4.38 6.77
CA GLY A 316 -8.06 3.01 6.91
C GLY A 316 -8.16 2.55 8.36
N LEU A 317 -7.15 2.81 9.19
CA LEU A 317 -7.18 2.48 10.61
C LEU A 317 -8.30 3.22 11.34
N ARG A 318 -8.59 4.47 10.97
CA ARG A 318 -9.74 5.20 11.48
C ARG A 318 -11.06 4.54 11.06
N ALA A 319 -11.18 4.15 9.78
CA ALA A 319 -12.37 3.44 9.29
C ALA A 319 -12.60 2.11 10.03
N LEU A 320 -11.53 1.36 10.29
CA LEU A 320 -11.57 0.13 11.08
C LEU A 320 -12.00 0.42 12.54
N ALA A 321 -11.43 1.46 13.17
CA ALA A 321 -11.80 1.86 14.53
C ALA A 321 -13.31 2.20 14.66
N GLU A 322 -13.86 2.90 13.65
CA GLU A 322 -15.29 3.23 13.58
C GLU A 322 -16.15 1.96 13.48
N VAL A 323 -15.77 1.01 12.62
CA VAL A 323 -16.48 -0.27 12.42
C VAL A 323 -16.43 -1.13 13.68
N ASP A 324 -15.30 -1.14 14.38
CA ASP A 324 -15.10 -1.91 15.62
C ASP A 324 -15.64 -1.22 16.88
N GLY A 325 -16.11 0.03 16.78
CA GLY A 325 -16.66 0.80 17.88
C GLY A 325 -15.62 1.12 18.97
N ILE A 326 -14.36 1.27 18.59
CA ILE A 326 -13.23 1.52 19.52
C ILE A 326 -12.67 2.95 19.43
N GLY A 327 -13.16 3.75 18.45
CA GLY A 327 -12.73 5.13 18.19
C GLY A 327 -13.66 6.19 18.78
#